data_2134c55d06a038390bf0542398d05753
#
_entry.id   2134c55d06a038390bf0542398d05753
#
_cell.length_a   1.000
_cell.length_b   1.000
_cell.length_c   1.000
_cell.angle_alpha   90.00
_cell.angle_beta   90.00
_cell.angle_gamma   90.00
#
_symmetry.space_group_name_H-M   'P 1'
#
loop_
_entity.id
_entity.type
_entity.pdbx_description
1 polymer ?
#
loop_
_entity_poly.entity_id
_entity_poly.type
_entity_poly.pdbx_seq_one_letter_code
_entity_poly.pdbx_strand_id
1 'polypeptide(L)'
;MRPLVQLARHGVTFDRIPCSADGSLLIEKAEELLKPNTRLLVCLHASNVCGTIMPVQELGKFCKKHGLLFILDTAQTAGTVPIDMEALQLDALAFTGHKGLRGPQGTGGFLIRNELASQIEPLLSGGTGSVSHTEEVPSFLPDRFEPGTPNIPGILGLHAALCDLEQTD
;
A
#
# COMPACT_ATOMS: atom_id res chain seq x y z
N MET A 1 6.30 -2.70 9.38
CA MET A 1 6.58 -2.40 10.82
C MET A 1 7.46 -1.15 11.04
N ARG A 2 8.60 -1.00 10.34
CA ARG A 2 9.51 0.16 10.58
C ARG A 2 8.84 1.53 10.47
N PRO A 3 7.98 1.82 9.47
CA PRO A 3 7.26 3.09 9.40
C PRO A 3 6.37 3.34 10.63
N LEU A 4 5.64 2.32 11.10
CA LEU A 4 4.78 2.45 12.28
C LEU A 4 5.59 2.73 13.56
N VAL A 5 6.76 2.09 13.72
CA VAL A 5 7.67 2.38 14.84
C VAL A 5 8.19 3.83 14.78
N GLN A 6 8.43 4.36 13.59
CA GLN A 6 8.81 5.78 13.43
C GLN A 6 7.65 6.69 13.84
N LEU A 7 6.44 6.42 13.36
CA LEU A 7 5.24 7.19 13.70
C LEU A 7 4.93 7.18 15.20
N ALA A 8 5.27 6.09 15.89
CA ALA A 8 5.10 6.02 17.35
C ALA A 8 5.90 7.11 18.10
N ARG A 9 7.03 7.56 17.55
CA ARG A 9 7.81 8.68 18.10
C ARG A 9 7.10 10.03 17.99
N HIS A 10 6.07 10.11 17.16
CA HIS A 10 5.22 11.28 16.94
C HIS A 10 3.82 11.12 17.53
N GLY A 11 3.64 10.19 18.50
CA GLY A 11 2.39 10.00 19.24
C GLY A 11 1.36 9.08 18.58
N VAL A 12 1.68 8.48 17.43
CA VAL A 12 0.80 7.46 16.81
C VAL A 12 1.00 6.14 17.54
N THR A 13 -0.06 5.57 18.09
CA THR A 13 -0.02 4.24 18.71
C THR A 13 -0.44 3.17 17.72
N PHE A 14 0.09 1.96 17.88
CA PHE A 14 -0.32 0.80 17.09
C PHE A 14 -0.30 -0.47 17.93
N ASP A 15 -1.21 -1.38 17.63
CA ASP A 15 -1.26 -2.72 18.17
C ASP A 15 -0.94 -3.74 17.07
N ARG A 16 -0.59 -4.95 17.44
CA ARG A 16 -0.29 -6.03 16.50
C ARG A 16 -1.30 -7.14 16.67
N ILE A 17 -2.00 -7.47 15.60
CA ILE A 17 -2.85 -8.65 15.58
C ILE A 17 -1.92 -9.87 15.64
N PRO A 18 -2.10 -10.78 16.60
CA PRO A 18 -1.24 -11.95 16.72
C PRO A 18 -1.45 -12.93 15.56
N CYS A 19 -0.43 -13.75 15.33
CA CYS A 19 -0.47 -14.84 14.37
C CYS A 19 -0.28 -16.18 15.10
N SER A 20 -0.80 -17.25 14.51
CA SER A 20 -0.53 -18.62 14.89
C SER A 20 0.90 -19.05 14.53
N ALA A 21 1.31 -20.25 14.93
CA ALA A 21 2.66 -20.75 14.71
C ALA A 21 3.04 -20.93 13.22
N ASP A 22 2.05 -21.12 12.34
CA ASP A 22 2.22 -21.21 10.88
C ASP A 22 2.21 -19.82 10.18
N GLY A 23 2.09 -18.75 10.97
CA GLY A 23 2.04 -17.37 10.47
C GLY A 23 0.66 -16.91 10.04
N SER A 24 -0.40 -17.69 10.17
CA SER A 24 -1.77 -17.29 9.87
C SER A 24 -2.25 -16.23 10.86
N LEU A 25 -2.88 -15.18 10.36
CA LEU A 25 -3.39 -14.10 11.19
C LEU A 25 -4.61 -14.56 12.00
N LEU A 26 -4.63 -14.27 13.29
CA LEU A 26 -5.78 -14.55 14.18
C LEU A 26 -6.73 -13.36 14.13
N ILE A 27 -7.58 -13.33 13.07
CA ILE A 27 -8.45 -12.18 12.78
C ILE A 27 -9.46 -11.91 13.91
N GLU A 28 -9.89 -12.95 14.60
CA GLU A 28 -10.79 -12.84 15.76
C GLU A 28 -10.20 -11.98 16.88
N LYS A 29 -8.87 -11.87 16.94
CA LYS A 29 -8.18 -11.00 17.89
C LYS A 29 -8.17 -9.53 17.49
N ALA A 30 -8.52 -9.21 16.24
CA ALA A 30 -8.57 -7.83 15.79
C ALA A 30 -9.65 -7.01 16.52
N GLU A 31 -10.80 -7.63 16.81
CA GLU A 31 -11.90 -6.98 17.55
C GLU A 31 -11.47 -6.55 18.98
N GLU A 32 -10.66 -7.38 19.65
CA GLU A 32 -10.16 -7.13 21.02
C GLU A 32 -9.16 -5.95 21.06
N LEU A 33 -8.53 -5.63 19.93
CA LEU A 33 -7.52 -4.58 19.80
C LEU A 33 -8.09 -3.23 19.37
N LEU A 34 -9.38 -3.20 18.98
CA LEU A 34 -10.03 -1.94 18.58
C LEU A 34 -10.11 -0.96 19.74
N LYS A 35 -9.79 0.29 19.43
CA LYS A 35 -9.89 1.44 20.34
C LYS A 35 -10.75 2.53 19.68
N PRO A 36 -11.35 3.44 20.44
CA PRO A 36 -12.17 4.52 19.87
C PRO A 36 -11.42 5.43 18.89
N ASN A 37 -10.10 5.48 18.99
CA ASN A 37 -9.21 6.23 18.10
C ASN A 37 -8.51 5.37 17.05
N THR A 38 -8.84 4.10 16.89
CA THR A 38 -8.34 3.27 15.79
C THR A 38 -8.86 3.83 14.47
N ARG A 39 -7.98 4.02 13.47
CA ARG A 39 -8.30 4.62 12.17
C ARG A 39 -7.86 3.79 10.99
N LEU A 40 -6.86 2.94 11.17
CA LEU A 40 -6.16 2.32 10.06
C LEU A 40 -5.75 0.89 10.43
N LEU A 41 -5.96 -0.03 9.49
CA LEU A 41 -5.37 -1.36 9.47
C LEU A 41 -4.34 -1.42 8.34
N VAL A 42 -3.13 -1.88 8.65
CA VAL A 42 -2.09 -2.16 7.66
C VAL A 42 -1.72 -3.62 7.72
N CYS A 43 -1.76 -4.30 6.59
CA CYS A 43 -1.41 -5.71 6.50
C CYS A 43 -0.49 -5.96 5.30
N LEU A 44 0.41 -6.93 5.41
CA LEU A 44 1.06 -7.51 4.23
C LEU A 44 0.13 -8.56 3.62
N HIS A 45 0.14 -8.71 2.29
CA HIS A 45 -0.72 -9.71 1.62
C HIS A 45 -0.18 -11.13 1.79
N ALA A 46 1.14 -11.30 1.71
CA ALA A 46 1.79 -12.56 2.00
C ALA A 46 3.12 -12.36 2.74
N SER A 47 3.45 -13.31 3.60
CA SER A 47 4.71 -13.30 4.35
C SER A 47 5.89 -13.70 3.45
N ASN A 48 6.94 -12.89 3.45
CA ASN A 48 8.20 -13.24 2.78
C ASN A 48 9.05 -14.28 3.58
N VAL A 49 8.61 -14.66 4.75
CA VAL A 49 9.32 -15.61 5.63
C VAL A 49 8.72 -17.00 5.54
N CYS A 50 7.41 -17.12 5.72
CA CYS A 50 6.70 -18.41 5.73
C CYS A 50 5.80 -18.64 4.53
N GLY A 51 5.64 -17.63 3.64
CA GLY A 51 4.78 -17.75 2.44
C GLY A 51 3.27 -17.68 2.71
N THR A 52 2.86 -17.60 3.97
CA THR A 52 1.44 -17.56 4.34
C THR A 52 0.75 -16.33 3.74
N ILE A 53 -0.37 -16.55 3.05
CA ILE A 53 -1.24 -15.50 2.53
C ILE A 53 -2.23 -15.10 3.64
N MET A 54 -2.36 -13.79 3.85
CA MET A 54 -3.23 -13.25 4.88
C MET A 54 -4.70 -13.26 4.42
N PRO A 55 -5.68 -13.35 5.35
CA PRO A 55 -7.11 -13.37 5.04
C PRO A 55 -7.62 -11.96 4.70
N VAL A 56 -7.10 -11.39 3.58
CA VAL A 56 -7.32 -9.98 3.22
C VAL A 56 -8.77 -9.64 2.93
N GLN A 57 -9.56 -10.59 2.45
CA GLN A 57 -10.98 -10.38 2.19
C GLN A 57 -11.78 -10.20 3.48
N GLU A 58 -11.47 -11.01 4.49
CA GLU A 58 -12.06 -10.92 5.83
C GLU A 58 -11.63 -9.63 6.52
N LEU A 59 -10.36 -9.25 6.36
CA LEU A 59 -9.83 -7.99 6.88
C LEU A 59 -10.50 -6.78 6.23
N GLY A 60 -10.76 -6.81 4.92
CA GLY A 60 -11.50 -5.75 4.23
C GLY A 60 -12.92 -5.58 4.78
N LYS A 61 -13.65 -6.69 4.95
CA LYS A 61 -14.99 -6.68 5.58
C LYS A 61 -14.93 -6.14 7.01
N PHE A 62 -13.92 -6.53 7.77
CA PHE A 62 -13.68 -6.04 9.12
C PHE A 62 -13.45 -4.52 9.13
N CYS A 63 -12.56 -4.02 8.27
CA CYS A 63 -12.28 -2.59 8.16
C CYS A 63 -13.54 -1.79 7.79
N LYS A 64 -14.31 -2.27 6.81
CA LYS A 64 -15.58 -1.63 6.41
C LYS A 64 -16.59 -1.59 7.56
N LYS A 65 -16.75 -2.71 8.29
CA LYS A 65 -17.65 -2.80 9.46
C LYS A 65 -17.32 -1.76 10.51
N HIS A 66 -16.03 -1.48 10.73
CA HIS A 66 -15.54 -0.60 11.81
C HIS A 66 -15.14 0.80 11.33
N GLY A 67 -15.35 1.14 10.05
CA GLY A 67 -15.00 2.44 9.49
C GLY A 67 -13.49 2.73 9.51
N LEU A 68 -12.67 1.69 9.34
CA LEU A 68 -11.22 1.78 9.29
C LEU A 68 -10.73 1.89 7.85
N LEU A 69 -9.67 2.65 7.63
CA LEU A 69 -8.90 2.58 6.38
C LEU A 69 -8.13 1.27 6.32
N PHE A 70 -8.04 0.68 5.12
CA PHE A 70 -7.29 -0.55 4.90
C PHE A 70 -6.18 -0.37 3.87
N ILE A 71 -4.92 -0.51 4.31
CA ILE A 71 -3.73 -0.44 3.44
C ILE A 71 -3.10 -1.83 3.35
N LEU A 72 -2.85 -2.29 2.13
CA LEU A 72 -2.24 -3.60 1.86
C LEU A 72 -0.84 -3.45 1.26
N ASP A 73 0.15 -4.11 1.85
CA ASP A 73 1.47 -4.29 1.26
C ASP A 73 1.46 -5.53 0.36
N THR A 74 1.50 -5.33 -0.94
CA THR A 74 1.45 -6.38 -1.95
C THR A 74 2.82 -6.71 -2.55
N ALA A 75 3.90 -6.29 -1.90
CA ALA A 75 5.25 -6.47 -2.43
C ALA A 75 5.61 -7.94 -2.73
N GLN A 76 4.95 -8.92 -2.11
CA GLN A 76 5.18 -10.34 -2.37
C GLN A 76 4.19 -10.94 -3.37
N THR A 77 3.07 -10.28 -3.65
CA THR A 77 1.93 -10.90 -4.35
C THR A 77 1.53 -10.18 -5.62
N ALA A 78 1.84 -8.89 -5.78
CA ALA A 78 1.59 -8.17 -7.02
C ALA A 78 2.27 -8.88 -8.22
N GLY A 79 1.49 -9.19 -9.26
CA GLY A 79 1.92 -9.95 -10.43
C GLY A 79 1.92 -11.48 -10.27
N THR A 80 1.52 -12.03 -9.09
CA THR A 80 1.47 -13.48 -8.87
C THR A 80 0.15 -13.95 -8.25
N VAL A 81 -0.56 -13.06 -7.57
CA VAL A 81 -1.87 -13.33 -6.98
C VAL A 81 -2.82 -12.23 -7.47
N PRO A 82 -4.01 -12.56 -7.97
CA PRO A 82 -4.99 -11.55 -8.36
C PRO A 82 -5.35 -10.64 -7.19
N ILE A 83 -5.35 -9.33 -7.44
CA ILE A 83 -5.65 -8.30 -6.43
C ILE A 83 -6.65 -7.33 -7.05
N ASP A 84 -7.84 -7.30 -6.49
CA ASP A 84 -8.88 -6.33 -6.83
C ASP A 84 -9.12 -5.43 -5.62
N MET A 85 -8.78 -4.16 -5.73
CA MET A 85 -8.89 -3.20 -4.63
C MET A 85 -10.33 -2.99 -4.17
N GLU A 86 -11.30 -3.05 -5.09
CA GLU A 86 -12.71 -2.87 -4.76
C GLU A 86 -13.29 -4.10 -4.06
N ALA A 87 -13.04 -5.28 -4.62
CA ALA A 87 -13.49 -6.54 -4.03
C ALA A 87 -12.88 -6.77 -2.63
N LEU A 88 -11.61 -6.39 -2.44
CA LEU A 88 -10.90 -6.47 -1.17
C LEU A 88 -11.15 -5.28 -0.25
N GLN A 89 -11.91 -4.26 -0.70
CA GLN A 89 -12.25 -3.05 0.06
C GLN A 89 -11.01 -2.29 0.56
N LEU A 90 -9.96 -2.22 -0.28
CA LEU A 90 -8.73 -1.50 0.03
C LEU A 90 -8.90 0.00 -0.21
N ASP A 91 -8.32 0.81 0.65
CA ASP A 91 -8.18 2.26 0.44
C ASP A 91 -6.86 2.59 -0.25
N ALA A 92 -5.82 1.80 0.02
CA ALA A 92 -4.55 1.88 -0.71
C ALA A 92 -3.84 0.54 -0.72
N LEU A 93 -2.97 0.34 -1.71
CA LEU A 93 -1.98 -0.73 -1.71
C LEU A 93 -0.61 -0.22 -2.16
N ALA A 94 0.44 -0.85 -1.67
CA ALA A 94 1.81 -0.58 -2.08
C ALA A 94 2.41 -1.81 -2.76
N PHE A 95 3.17 -1.60 -3.84
CA PHE A 95 3.81 -2.67 -4.59
C PHE A 95 5.26 -2.36 -4.92
N THR A 96 6.04 -3.38 -5.26
CA THR A 96 7.40 -3.24 -5.78
C THR A 96 7.49 -3.85 -7.18
N GLY A 97 8.17 -3.14 -8.10
CA GLY A 97 8.23 -3.54 -9.50
C GLY A 97 9.13 -4.74 -9.79
N HIS A 98 10.15 -5.00 -8.96
CA HIS A 98 11.20 -5.98 -9.25
C HIS A 98 10.93 -7.42 -8.75
N LYS A 99 9.74 -7.70 -8.22
CA LYS A 99 9.34 -9.04 -7.79
C LYS A 99 8.38 -9.68 -8.80
N GLY A 100 7.18 -10.07 -8.38
CA GLY A 100 6.20 -10.73 -9.24
C GLY A 100 5.82 -9.94 -10.49
N LEU A 101 5.93 -8.62 -10.45
CA LEU A 101 5.73 -7.76 -11.63
C LEU A 101 6.89 -7.80 -12.65
N ARG A 102 7.99 -8.50 -12.34
CA ARG A 102 9.16 -8.75 -13.25
C ARG A 102 9.85 -7.50 -13.80
N GLY A 103 9.56 -6.32 -13.26
CA GLY A 103 10.18 -5.05 -13.64
C GLY A 103 11.58 -4.85 -13.06
N PRO A 104 12.25 -3.76 -13.42
CA PRO A 104 13.59 -3.46 -12.90
C PRO A 104 13.57 -3.05 -11.42
N GLN A 105 14.73 -3.21 -10.77
CA GLN A 105 14.95 -2.72 -9.41
C GLN A 105 14.83 -1.18 -9.36
N GLY A 106 14.45 -0.64 -8.19
CA GLY A 106 14.28 0.80 -8.02
C GLY A 106 12.96 1.33 -8.60
N THR A 107 12.04 0.42 -8.96
CA THR A 107 10.66 0.74 -9.34
C THR A 107 9.68 0.18 -8.33
N GLY A 108 8.54 0.83 -8.23
CA GLY A 108 7.44 0.47 -7.37
C GLY A 108 6.49 1.64 -7.25
N GLY A 109 5.43 1.47 -6.51
CA GLY A 109 4.44 2.53 -6.35
C GLY A 109 3.37 2.14 -5.35
N PHE A 110 2.35 2.96 -5.33
CA PHE A 110 1.13 2.67 -4.58
C PHE A 110 -0.09 3.07 -5.42
N LEU A 111 -1.17 2.35 -5.23
CA LEU A 111 -2.49 2.72 -5.70
C LEU A 111 -3.28 3.23 -4.50
N ILE A 112 -4.02 4.30 -4.66
CA ILE A 112 -4.79 4.93 -3.59
C ILE A 112 -6.13 5.41 -4.13
N ARG A 113 -7.20 5.29 -3.35
CA ARG A 113 -8.49 5.88 -3.70
C ARG A 113 -8.40 7.40 -3.73
N ASN A 114 -9.04 8.03 -4.71
CA ASN A 114 -9.01 9.48 -4.87
C ASN A 114 -9.49 10.23 -3.62
N GLU A 115 -10.51 9.69 -2.95
CA GLU A 115 -11.06 10.27 -1.72
C GLU A 115 -10.01 10.29 -0.60
N LEU A 116 -9.22 9.24 -0.46
CA LEU A 116 -8.13 9.20 0.53
C LEU A 116 -6.96 10.08 0.09
N ALA A 117 -6.59 10.05 -1.18
CA ALA A 117 -5.50 10.86 -1.73
C ALA A 117 -5.70 12.36 -1.51
N SER A 118 -6.96 12.84 -1.57
CA SER A 118 -7.29 14.24 -1.32
C SER A 118 -7.18 14.66 0.16
N GLN A 119 -7.22 13.70 1.09
CA GLN A 119 -7.25 13.95 2.53
C GLN A 119 -5.88 13.84 3.19
N ILE A 120 -4.88 13.26 2.52
CA ILE A 120 -3.55 13.05 3.08
C ILE A 120 -2.54 14.04 2.51
N GLU A 121 -1.59 14.44 3.35
CA GLU A 121 -0.47 15.28 2.94
C GLU A 121 0.67 14.40 2.39
N PRO A 122 1.36 14.83 1.32
CA PRO A 122 2.57 14.17 0.85
C PRO A 122 3.65 14.16 1.93
N LEU A 123 4.29 13.01 2.14
CA LEU A 123 5.44 12.92 3.05
C LEU A 123 6.68 13.61 2.49
N LEU A 124 6.83 13.58 1.17
CA LEU A 124 7.92 14.22 0.45
C LEU A 124 7.34 15.32 -0.43
N SER A 125 8.00 16.47 -0.45
CA SER A 125 7.65 17.59 -1.31
C SER A 125 8.86 18.04 -2.13
N GLY A 126 8.61 18.57 -3.33
CA GLY A 126 9.64 19.06 -4.23
C GLY A 126 9.04 19.53 -5.55
N GLY A 127 9.85 20.00 -6.46
CA GLY A 127 9.38 20.40 -7.79
C GLY A 127 8.87 19.20 -8.57
N THR A 128 7.73 19.37 -9.25
CA THR A 128 7.10 18.35 -10.08
C THR A 128 7.26 18.62 -11.58
N GLY A 129 7.68 19.85 -11.94
CA GLY A 129 7.80 20.31 -13.34
C GLY A 129 6.49 20.71 -13.99
N SER A 130 5.34 20.42 -13.38
CA SER A 130 4.01 20.70 -13.95
C SER A 130 3.43 22.06 -13.53
N VAL A 131 3.68 22.49 -12.30
CA VAL A 131 3.19 23.75 -11.71
C VAL A 131 4.33 24.50 -11.04
N SER A 132 5.09 25.26 -11.83
CA SER A 132 6.30 25.96 -11.34
C SER A 132 6.06 27.42 -10.97
N HIS A 133 4.83 27.90 -11.08
CA HIS A 133 4.47 29.29 -10.76
C HIS A 133 3.87 29.46 -9.35
N THR A 134 3.75 28.37 -8.58
CA THR A 134 3.29 28.39 -7.19
C THR A 134 4.30 27.70 -6.28
N GLU A 135 4.28 28.04 -4.99
CA GLU A 135 5.06 27.38 -3.94
C GLU A 135 4.32 26.20 -3.32
N GLU A 136 3.04 26.01 -3.67
CA GLU A 136 2.19 24.96 -3.14
C GLU A 136 2.40 23.63 -3.87
N VAL A 137 2.26 22.52 -3.14
CA VAL A 137 2.25 21.19 -3.73
C VAL A 137 1.01 21.04 -4.63
N PRO A 138 1.13 20.51 -5.86
CA PRO A 138 -0.02 20.28 -6.72
C PRO A 138 -1.13 19.48 -6.02
N SER A 139 -2.38 19.85 -6.27
CA SER A 139 -3.54 19.15 -5.72
C SER A 139 -3.96 17.94 -6.54
N PHE A 140 -3.48 17.82 -7.78
CA PHE A 140 -3.85 16.76 -8.71
C PHE A 140 -2.85 15.60 -8.70
N LEU A 141 -3.33 14.42 -9.08
CA LEU A 141 -2.54 13.19 -9.19
C LEU A 141 -1.99 13.05 -10.63
N PRO A 142 -0.83 12.41 -10.80
CA PRO A 142 0.04 11.80 -9.77
C PRO A 142 0.98 12.81 -9.09
N ASP A 143 1.11 14.01 -9.59
CA ASP A 143 2.11 15.03 -9.24
C ASP A 143 2.15 15.35 -7.75
N ARG A 144 1.00 15.28 -7.07
CA ARG A 144 0.89 15.48 -5.62
C ARG A 144 1.85 14.59 -4.83
N PHE A 145 2.12 13.37 -5.30
CA PHE A 145 2.93 12.37 -4.61
C PHE A 145 4.21 12.00 -5.35
N GLU A 146 4.50 12.64 -6.47
CA GLU A 146 5.67 12.36 -7.30
C GLU A 146 6.61 13.56 -7.43
N PRO A 147 7.27 14.00 -6.34
CA PRO A 147 8.22 15.10 -6.41
C PRO A 147 9.52 14.68 -7.10
N GLY A 148 10.10 15.57 -7.88
CA GLY A 148 11.36 15.38 -8.58
C GLY A 148 11.21 14.76 -9.97
N THR A 149 12.35 14.47 -10.61
CA THR A 149 12.38 13.83 -11.92
C THR A 149 12.17 12.31 -11.76
N PRO A 150 11.12 11.73 -12.36
CA PRO A 150 10.86 10.31 -12.23
C PRO A 150 11.94 9.45 -12.92
N ASN A 151 12.08 8.20 -12.45
CA ASN A 151 12.97 7.19 -13.05
C ASN A 151 12.36 6.66 -14.36
N ILE A 152 12.41 7.46 -15.44
CA ILE A 152 11.79 7.13 -16.73
C ILE A 152 12.28 5.77 -17.27
N PRO A 153 13.61 5.44 -17.30
CA PRO A 153 14.04 4.13 -17.76
C PRO A 153 13.47 2.97 -16.96
N GLY A 154 13.40 3.10 -15.65
CA GLY A 154 12.82 2.09 -14.78
C GLY A 154 11.30 1.95 -14.99
N ILE A 155 10.58 3.05 -15.15
CA ILE A 155 9.13 3.05 -15.44
C ILE A 155 8.84 2.38 -16.78
N LEU A 156 9.58 2.69 -17.83
CA LEU A 156 9.45 2.04 -19.13
C LEU A 156 9.75 0.54 -19.06
N GLY A 157 10.77 0.15 -18.28
CA GLY A 157 11.07 -1.26 -18.05
C GLY A 157 9.97 -1.99 -17.29
N LEU A 158 9.36 -1.34 -16.29
CA LEU A 158 8.21 -1.90 -15.58
C LEU A 158 6.99 -2.00 -16.50
N HIS A 159 6.72 -0.99 -17.32
CA HIS A 159 5.64 -1.02 -18.31
C HIS A 159 5.80 -2.21 -19.27
N ALA A 160 7.01 -2.42 -19.83
CA ALA A 160 7.27 -3.55 -20.71
C ALA A 160 7.02 -4.90 -20.02
N ALA A 161 7.42 -5.03 -18.75
CA ALA A 161 7.18 -6.24 -17.96
C ALA A 161 5.68 -6.48 -17.69
N LEU A 162 4.91 -5.43 -17.44
CA LEU A 162 3.45 -5.53 -17.27
C LEU A 162 2.76 -5.97 -18.57
N CYS A 163 3.15 -5.42 -19.72
CA CYS A 163 2.64 -5.84 -21.01
C CYS A 163 2.96 -7.32 -21.32
N ASP A 164 4.12 -7.81 -20.90
CA ASP A 164 4.49 -9.23 -21.05
C ASP A 164 3.63 -10.12 -20.14
N LEU A 165 3.38 -9.69 -18.90
CA LEU A 165 2.48 -10.40 -17.98
C LEU A 165 1.05 -10.52 -18.52
N GLU A 166 0.50 -9.45 -19.08
CA GLU A 166 -0.86 -9.46 -19.67
C GLU A 166 -1.01 -10.42 -20.86
N GLN A 167 0.11 -10.79 -21.54
CA GLN A 167 0.09 -11.71 -22.66
C GLN A 167 0.30 -13.17 -22.24
N THR A 168 0.76 -13.41 -21.02
CA THR A 168 1.13 -14.74 -20.53
C THR A 168 0.11 -15.36 -19.57
N ASP A 169 -0.88 -14.62 -19.15
CA ASP A 169 -2.05 -15.07 -18.38
C ASP A 169 -3.24 -15.36 -19.35
#